data_51a6314f5052c06ed9acf680856d56dd
#
_entry.id   51a6314f5052c06ed9acf680856d56dd
#
_cell.length_a   1.000
_cell.length_b   1.000
_cell.length_c   1.000
_cell.angle_alpha   90.00
_cell.angle_beta   90.00
_cell.angle_gamma   90.00
#
_symmetry.space_group_name_H-M   'P 1'
#
loop_
_entity.id
_entity.type
_entity.pdbx_description
1 polymer ?
#
loop_
_entity_poly.entity_id
_entity_poly.type
_entity_poly.pdbx_seq_one_letter_code
_entity_poly.pdbx_strand_id
1 'polypeptide(L)'
;MSKMNYLTPKKSIKEIKAAEQRSETAKALAEELFVDAVIEGKVDDATASKYPELFIEWDEDWRGNVGEIVQHEGKLYKCAKEIKNAGQNKEPGTNPAFWTQIGNPGEEFPEWVKPRGIHGAYDKGAKVTHNAEKWVSDVDNNKWEPGVKGWSKYVEPVALKAAQEAAQPTLAAPGA
;
A
#
# COMPACT_ATOMS: atom_id res chain seq x y z
N MET A 1 -43.00 -1.51 -40.67
CA MET A 1 -42.61 -1.08 -39.33
C MET A 1 -41.29 -0.30 -39.42
N SER A 2 -41.40 1.02 -39.36
CA SER A 2 -40.25 1.94 -39.51
C SER A 2 -39.46 1.94 -38.22
N LYS A 3 -38.14 1.61 -38.27
CA LYS A 3 -37.23 1.73 -37.13
C LYS A 3 -36.96 3.21 -36.89
N MET A 4 -37.51 3.77 -35.82
CA MET A 4 -37.12 5.08 -35.30
C MET A 4 -35.64 5.04 -34.92
N ASN A 5 -34.82 5.75 -35.68
CA ASN A 5 -33.42 5.98 -35.36
C ASN A 5 -33.37 7.10 -34.30
N TYR A 6 -33.23 6.74 -33.04
CA TYR A 6 -32.98 7.72 -31.99
C TYR A 6 -31.59 8.28 -32.18
N LEU A 7 -31.48 9.43 -32.81
CA LEU A 7 -30.26 10.23 -32.87
C LEU A 7 -29.96 10.70 -31.42
N THR A 8 -29.00 10.08 -30.77
CA THR A 8 -28.43 10.63 -29.55
C THR A 8 -27.95 12.06 -29.83
N PRO A 9 -28.40 13.06 -29.09
CA PRO A 9 -27.99 14.43 -29.32
C PRO A 9 -26.46 14.53 -29.24
N LYS A 10 -25.83 15.02 -30.31
CA LYS A 10 -24.39 15.29 -30.34
C LYS A 10 -24.11 16.41 -29.38
N LYS A 11 -23.28 16.13 -28.34
CA LYS A 11 -22.79 17.16 -27.43
C LYS A 11 -22.00 18.23 -28.20
N SER A 12 -22.19 19.48 -27.85
CA SER A 12 -21.40 20.57 -28.41
C SER A 12 -19.92 20.47 -27.96
N ILE A 13 -19.01 21.04 -28.72
CA ILE A 13 -17.58 21.09 -28.38
C ILE A 13 -17.35 21.70 -26.97
N LYS A 14 -18.17 22.68 -26.57
CA LYS A 14 -18.15 23.32 -25.28
C LYS A 14 -18.54 22.34 -24.16
N GLU A 15 -19.57 21.53 -24.38
CA GLU A 15 -20.01 20.50 -23.41
C GLU A 15 -18.99 19.37 -23.28
N ILE A 16 -18.36 18.97 -24.38
CA ILE A 16 -17.28 17.96 -24.37
C ILE A 16 -16.10 18.47 -23.56
N LYS A 17 -15.59 19.67 -23.85
CA LYS A 17 -14.47 20.28 -23.11
C LYS A 17 -14.79 20.48 -21.62
N ALA A 18 -16.01 20.88 -21.30
CA ALA A 18 -16.43 21.02 -19.91
C ALA A 18 -16.51 19.67 -19.18
N ALA A 19 -16.90 18.61 -19.86
CA ALA A 19 -16.92 17.26 -19.30
C ALA A 19 -15.50 16.71 -19.09
N GLU A 20 -14.60 16.92 -20.06
CA GLU A 20 -13.19 16.56 -19.95
C GLU A 20 -12.54 17.29 -18.77
N GLN A 21 -12.70 18.61 -18.65
CA GLN A 21 -12.18 19.40 -17.54
C GLN A 21 -12.69 18.92 -16.19
N ARG A 22 -13.98 18.57 -16.07
CA ARG A 22 -14.54 18.00 -14.82
C ARG A 22 -13.93 16.63 -14.50
N SER A 23 -13.70 15.80 -15.53
CA SER A 23 -13.08 14.49 -15.37
C SER A 23 -11.65 14.59 -14.86
N GLU A 24 -10.86 15.51 -15.46
CA GLU A 24 -9.48 15.77 -15.02
C GLU A 24 -9.43 16.30 -13.59
N THR A 25 -10.31 17.25 -13.25
CA THR A 25 -10.40 17.79 -11.89
C THR A 25 -10.79 16.71 -10.87
N ALA A 26 -11.77 15.87 -11.22
CA ALA A 26 -12.19 14.77 -10.34
C ALA A 26 -11.09 13.72 -10.15
N LYS A 27 -10.33 13.45 -11.20
CA LYS A 27 -9.17 12.55 -11.14
C LYS A 27 -8.10 13.11 -10.21
N ALA A 28 -7.68 14.37 -10.41
CA ALA A 28 -6.67 15.02 -9.59
C ALA A 28 -7.07 15.04 -8.09
N LEU A 29 -8.35 15.35 -7.80
CA LEU A 29 -8.85 15.32 -6.43
C LEU A 29 -8.82 13.89 -5.84
N ALA A 30 -9.16 12.87 -6.61
CA ALA A 30 -9.13 11.48 -6.15
C ALA A 30 -7.69 11.02 -5.87
N GLU A 31 -6.72 11.44 -6.66
CA GLU A 31 -5.29 11.17 -6.46
C GLU A 31 -4.78 11.84 -5.17
N GLU A 32 -5.12 13.11 -4.94
CA GLU A 32 -4.78 13.85 -3.73
C GLU A 32 -5.37 13.16 -2.48
N LEU A 33 -6.67 12.83 -2.51
CA LEU A 33 -7.34 12.12 -1.41
C LEU A 33 -6.73 10.75 -1.12
N PHE A 34 -6.27 10.05 -2.15
CA PHE A 34 -5.58 8.77 -1.98
C PHE A 34 -4.24 8.94 -1.25
N VAL A 35 -3.42 9.91 -1.68
CA VAL A 35 -2.14 10.22 -1.04
C VAL A 35 -2.33 10.61 0.42
N ASP A 36 -3.30 11.47 0.71
CA ASP A 36 -3.65 11.86 2.08
C ASP A 36 -4.06 10.66 2.92
N ALA A 37 -4.90 9.77 2.37
CA ALA A 37 -5.33 8.56 3.07
C ALA A 37 -4.17 7.60 3.39
N VAL A 38 -3.15 7.54 2.53
CA VAL A 38 -1.92 6.77 2.80
C VAL A 38 -1.10 7.43 3.91
N ILE A 39 -0.91 8.75 3.85
CA ILE A 39 -0.17 9.51 4.88
C ILE A 39 -0.83 9.38 6.24
N GLU A 40 -2.17 9.40 6.29
CA GLU A 40 -2.96 9.22 7.51
C GLU A 40 -3.05 7.75 7.98
N GLY A 41 -2.51 6.80 7.24
CA GLY A 41 -2.54 5.37 7.58
C GLY A 41 -3.90 4.68 7.35
N LYS A 42 -4.79 5.30 6.60
CA LYS A 42 -6.10 4.73 6.21
C LYS A 42 -5.99 3.74 5.04
N VAL A 43 -4.94 3.88 4.25
CA VAL A 43 -4.56 2.97 3.17
C VAL A 43 -3.21 2.34 3.53
N ASP A 44 -3.11 1.04 3.41
CA ASP A 44 -1.90 0.30 3.77
C ASP A 44 -0.77 0.51 2.75
N ASP A 45 0.46 0.35 3.22
CA ASP A 45 1.68 0.55 2.44
C ASP A 45 1.76 -0.36 1.20
N ALA A 46 1.21 -1.59 1.28
CA ALA A 46 1.21 -2.52 0.16
C ALA A 46 0.23 -2.09 -0.94
N THR A 47 -0.87 -1.45 -0.57
CA THR A 47 -1.81 -0.85 -1.53
C THR A 47 -1.22 0.43 -2.13
N ALA A 48 -0.62 1.29 -1.30
CA ALA A 48 0.04 2.52 -1.75
C ALA A 48 1.14 2.23 -2.79
N SER A 49 1.96 1.23 -2.53
CA SER A 49 3.11 0.87 -3.38
C SER A 49 2.76 0.33 -4.77
N LYS A 50 1.47 0.05 -5.04
CA LYS A 50 0.98 -0.28 -6.39
C LYS A 50 0.84 0.95 -7.30
N TYR A 51 0.86 2.14 -6.72
CA TYR A 51 0.61 3.41 -7.40
C TYR A 51 1.68 4.46 -7.05
N PRO A 52 2.97 4.14 -7.23
CA PRO A 52 4.06 5.06 -6.87
C PRO A 52 3.98 6.37 -7.65
N GLU A 53 3.42 6.36 -8.86
CA GLU A 53 3.24 7.52 -9.72
C GLU A 53 2.30 8.60 -9.15
N LEU A 54 1.54 8.29 -8.10
CA LEU A 54 0.69 9.27 -7.42
C LEU A 54 1.45 10.10 -6.38
N PHE A 55 2.68 9.72 -6.06
CA PHE A 55 3.51 10.39 -5.07
C PHE A 55 4.56 11.27 -5.74
N ILE A 56 4.97 12.32 -5.02
CA ILE A 56 6.01 13.24 -5.49
C ILE A 56 7.30 12.45 -5.75
N GLU A 57 7.88 12.63 -6.93
CA GLU A 57 9.18 12.07 -7.24
C GLU A 57 10.27 12.78 -6.42
N TRP A 58 11.13 11.99 -5.79
CA TRP A 58 12.26 12.52 -5.06
C TRP A 58 13.26 13.18 -6.01
N ASP A 59 13.77 14.33 -5.61
CA ASP A 59 14.91 15.02 -6.23
C ASP A 59 15.92 15.47 -5.18
N GLU A 60 17.09 15.92 -5.62
CA GLU A 60 18.17 16.39 -4.74
C GLU A 60 17.78 17.64 -3.93
N ASP A 61 16.83 18.40 -4.41
CA ASP A 61 16.34 19.62 -3.76
C ASP A 61 15.13 19.38 -2.85
N TRP A 62 14.63 18.17 -2.77
CA TRP A 62 13.48 17.84 -1.93
C TRP A 62 13.72 18.16 -0.45
N ARG A 63 12.73 18.75 0.19
CA ARG A 63 12.67 19.06 1.62
C ARG A 63 11.34 18.60 2.16
N GLY A 64 11.34 18.07 3.38
CA GLY A 64 10.09 17.59 3.95
C GLY A 64 10.19 17.14 5.40
N ASN A 65 9.03 16.88 5.94
CA ASN A 65 8.83 16.48 7.33
C ASN A 65 8.82 14.97 7.48
N VAL A 66 8.94 14.55 8.73
CA VAL A 66 8.80 13.15 9.10
C VAL A 66 7.38 12.66 8.73
N GLY A 67 7.32 11.50 8.08
CA GLY A 67 6.07 10.88 7.65
C GLY A 67 5.67 11.18 6.21
N GLU A 68 6.24 12.21 5.57
CA GLU A 68 6.01 12.47 4.16
C GLU A 68 6.57 11.34 3.28
N ILE A 69 5.89 11.07 2.17
CA ILE A 69 6.21 9.95 1.28
C ILE A 69 6.61 10.50 -0.07
N VAL A 70 7.70 9.97 -0.61
CA VAL A 70 8.18 10.24 -1.98
C VAL A 70 8.30 8.94 -2.77
N GLN A 71 8.21 9.03 -4.08
CA GLN A 71 8.60 7.94 -4.96
C GLN A 71 10.04 8.14 -5.44
N HIS A 72 10.78 7.05 -5.60
CA HIS A 72 12.09 7.02 -6.22
C HIS A 72 12.31 5.66 -6.87
N GLU A 73 12.66 5.66 -8.15
CA GLU A 73 12.82 4.44 -8.97
C GLU A 73 11.63 3.47 -8.87
N GLY A 74 10.40 4.01 -8.87
CA GLY A 74 9.17 3.22 -8.80
C GLY A 74 8.89 2.58 -7.42
N LYS A 75 9.61 3.01 -6.39
CA LYS A 75 9.41 2.57 -5.00
C LYS A 75 9.01 3.75 -4.14
N LEU A 76 8.26 3.48 -3.07
CA LEU A 76 7.88 4.49 -2.10
C LEU A 76 8.79 4.49 -0.89
N TYR A 77 9.12 5.69 -0.43
CA TYR A 77 9.96 5.92 0.73
C TYR A 77 9.31 6.95 1.66
N LYS A 78 9.19 6.61 2.93
CA LYS A 78 8.70 7.48 3.98
C LYS A 78 9.87 8.21 4.63
N CYS A 79 9.76 9.51 4.78
CA CYS A 79 10.74 10.33 5.47
C CYS A 79 10.75 9.98 6.96
N ALA A 80 11.84 9.43 7.44
CA ALA A 80 12.01 9.00 8.84
C ALA A 80 12.62 10.11 9.73
N LYS A 81 13.20 11.13 9.12
CA LYS A 81 13.81 12.28 9.80
C LYS A 81 13.69 13.52 8.94
N GLU A 82 13.21 14.63 9.52
CA GLU A 82 13.05 15.91 8.85
C GLU A 82 14.30 16.31 8.03
N ILE A 83 14.09 16.68 6.78
CA ILE A 83 15.13 17.10 5.83
C ILE A 83 14.96 18.58 5.57
N LYS A 84 15.87 19.40 6.14
CA LYS A 84 15.83 20.87 6.09
C LYS A 84 16.70 21.49 4.98
N ASN A 85 17.70 20.75 4.53
CA ASN A 85 18.66 21.25 3.54
C ASN A 85 19.24 20.12 2.67
N ALA A 86 19.80 20.49 1.52
CA ALA A 86 20.37 19.58 0.53
C ALA A 86 21.44 18.63 1.10
N GLY A 87 22.21 19.06 2.09
CA GLY A 87 23.24 18.23 2.71
C GLY A 87 22.68 17.02 3.46
N GLN A 88 21.44 17.11 3.92
CA GLN A 88 20.71 16.03 4.60
C GLN A 88 19.92 15.15 3.63
N ASN A 89 19.53 15.73 2.46
CA ASN A 89 18.75 15.04 1.45
C ASN A 89 19.66 14.09 0.66
N LYS A 90 19.73 12.85 1.11
CA LYS A 90 20.42 11.77 0.43
C LYS A 90 19.40 10.88 -0.26
N GLU A 91 19.80 10.33 -1.38
CA GLU A 91 18.99 9.44 -2.21
C GLU A 91 18.28 8.36 -1.40
N PRO A 92 16.94 8.21 -1.56
CA PRO A 92 16.19 7.13 -0.95
C PRO A 92 16.78 5.76 -1.29
N GLY A 93 16.77 4.84 -0.32
CA GLY A 93 17.41 3.53 -0.47
C GLY A 93 18.89 3.53 -0.08
N THR A 94 19.63 4.63 -0.20
CA THR A 94 21.04 4.72 0.18
C THR A 94 21.25 5.17 1.63
N ASN A 95 20.29 5.87 2.21
CA ASN A 95 20.39 6.42 3.56
C ASN A 95 19.22 6.01 4.48
N PRO A 96 19.28 4.84 5.12
CA PRO A 96 18.22 4.34 5.99
C PRO A 96 18.01 5.17 7.28
N ALA A 97 18.88 6.15 7.56
CA ALA A 97 18.67 7.07 8.69
C ALA A 97 17.60 8.13 8.38
N PHE A 98 17.37 8.43 7.12
CA PHE A 98 16.40 9.43 6.67
C PHE A 98 15.21 8.82 5.94
N TRP A 99 15.38 7.64 5.34
CA TRP A 99 14.36 7.02 4.49
C TRP A 99 14.04 5.61 4.94
N THR A 100 12.77 5.30 5.00
CA THR A 100 12.27 3.94 5.18
C THR A 100 11.48 3.55 3.93
N GLN A 101 11.93 2.54 3.22
CA GLN A 101 11.14 2.00 2.10
C GLN A 101 9.83 1.44 2.64
N ILE A 102 8.72 1.80 1.98
CA ILE A 102 7.39 1.30 2.31
C ILE A 102 6.83 0.52 1.14
N GLY A 103 6.20 -0.60 1.46
CA GLY A 103 5.64 -1.49 0.46
C GLY A 103 6.69 -2.02 -0.53
N ASN A 104 6.37 -3.12 -1.14
CA ASN A 104 7.06 -3.58 -2.34
C ASN A 104 5.98 -3.97 -3.35
N PRO A 105 5.85 -3.28 -4.51
CA PRO A 105 4.78 -3.54 -5.48
C PRO A 105 4.72 -5.00 -5.98
N GLY A 106 5.76 -5.79 -5.75
CA GLY A 106 5.87 -7.18 -6.14
C GLY A 106 5.73 -8.20 -5.02
N GLU A 107 5.73 -7.79 -3.76
CA GLU A 107 5.69 -8.72 -2.64
C GLU A 107 4.57 -8.40 -1.66
N GLU A 108 3.59 -9.29 -1.58
CA GLU A 108 2.55 -9.23 -0.56
C GLU A 108 3.14 -9.34 0.87
N PHE A 109 4.31 -9.96 0.98
CA PHE A 109 5.06 -10.17 2.23
C PHE A 109 6.52 -9.74 2.06
N PRO A 110 6.84 -8.42 2.10
CA PRO A 110 8.22 -7.94 2.02
C PRO A 110 9.05 -8.44 3.20
N GLU A 111 10.36 -8.50 3.03
CA GLU A 111 11.24 -8.92 4.11
C GLU A 111 11.14 -7.96 5.32
N TRP A 112 11.05 -8.52 6.52
CA TRP A 112 10.97 -7.73 7.75
C TRP A 112 12.25 -6.94 7.98
N VAL A 113 12.11 -5.66 8.26
CA VAL A 113 13.22 -4.77 8.61
C VAL A 113 13.01 -4.26 10.02
N LYS A 114 14.05 -4.35 10.85
CA LYS A 114 13.97 -3.87 12.23
C LYS A 114 13.64 -2.38 12.29
N PRO A 115 12.51 -1.99 12.89
CA PRO A 115 12.09 -0.61 12.98
C PRO A 115 13.10 0.28 13.70
N ARG A 116 13.41 1.43 13.12
CA ARG A 116 14.26 2.46 13.72
C ARG A 116 13.38 3.63 14.13
N GLY A 117 13.06 3.72 15.43
CA GLY A 117 12.22 4.80 15.96
C GLY A 117 10.71 4.52 15.83
N ILE A 118 9.89 5.59 15.90
CA ILE A 118 8.44 5.49 15.89
C ILE A 118 7.91 5.31 14.45
N HIS A 119 8.58 5.92 13.48
CA HIS A 119 8.11 6.04 12.09
C HIS A 119 8.40 4.82 11.20
N GLY A 120 9.11 3.83 11.70
CA GLY A 120 9.35 2.58 10.97
C GLY A 120 8.61 1.39 11.58
N ALA A 121 7.69 1.64 12.51
CA ALA A 121 6.90 0.59 13.14
C ALA A 121 5.82 0.08 12.18
N TYR A 122 5.48 -1.18 12.29
CA TYR A 122 4.45 -1.82 11.47
C TYR A 122 3.08 -1.63 12.10
N ASP A 123 2.10 -1.27 11.29
CA ASP A 123 0.72 -1.15 11.75
C ASP A 123 0.03 -2.51 11.75
N LYS A 124 -1.06 -2.61 12.48
CA LYS A 124 -1.90 -3.82 12.52
C LYS A 124 -2.32 -4.21 11.11
N GLY A 125 -2.14 -5.47 10.76
CA GLY A 125 -2.41 -5.99 9.42
C GLY A 125 -1.23 -5.91 8.45
N ALA A 126 -0.13 -5.24 8.80
CA ALA A 126 1.09 -5.22 7.99
C ALA A 126 1.62 -6.65 7.81
N LYS A 127 1.98 -7.00 6.59
CA LYS A 127 2.46 -8.32 6.18
C LYS A 127 3.94 -8.29 5.92
N VAL A 128 4.68 -9.26 6.44
CA VAL A 128 6.13 -9.37 6.24
C VAL A 128 6.56 -10.83 6.11
N THR A 129 7.72 -11.04 5.48
CA THR A 129 8.47 -12.29 5.53
C THR A 129 9.60 -12.14 6.54
N HIS A 130 9.79 -13.13 7.41
CA HIS A 130 10.90 -13.18 8.33
C HIS A 130 11.30 -14.64 8.59
N ASN A 131 12.58 -14.97 8.44
CA ASN A 131 13.10 -16.33 8.55
C ASN A 131 12.36 -17.33 7.63
N ALA A 132 12.07 -16.93 6.38
CA ALA A 132 11.32 -17.68 5.38
C ALA A 132 9.84 -18.00 5.76
N GLU A 133 9.33 -17.38 6.80
CA GLU A 133 7.93 -17.48 7.22
C GLU A 133 7.19 -16.16 6.98
N LYS A 134 5.90 -16.25 6.67
CA LYS A 134 5.01 -15.11 6.46
C LYS A 134 4.32 -14.73 7.77
N TRP A 135 4.27 -13.43 8.07
CA TRP A 135 3.74 -12.89 9.31
C TRP A 135 2.79 -11.73 9.05
N VAL A 136 1.81 -11.57 9.94
CA VAL A 136 0.88 -10.43 9.95
C VAL A 136 0.97 -9.77 11.31
N SER A 137 1.07 -8.45 11.35
CA SER A 137 1.10 -7.69 12.60
C SER A 137 -0.29 -7.67 13.24
N ASP A 138 -0.35 -8.03 14.52
CA ASP A 138 -1.58 -8.06 15.32
C ASP A 138 -1.90 -6.71 15.99
N VAL A 139 -0.90 -5.82 16.05
CA VAL A 139 -0.96 -4.56 16.79
C VAL A 139 -0.44 -3.40 15.97
N ASP A 140 -0.91 -2.20 16.26
CA ASP A 140 -0.38 -0.96 15.70
C ASP A 140 0.97 -0.61 16.33
N ASN A 141 1.79 0.14 15.59
CA ASN A 141 3.12 0.55 16.02
C ASN A 141 4.02 -0.63 16.47
N ASN A 142 3.89 -1.76 15.80
CA ASN A 142 4.66 -2.96 16.12
C ASN A 142 6.15 -2.78 15.79
N LYS A 143 6.98 -2.88 16.80
CA LYS A 143 8.45 -2.77 16.68
C LYS A 143 9.16 -4.08 17.00
N TRP A 144 8.39 -5.10 17.36
CA TRP A 144 8.92 -6.39 17.73
C TRP A 144 9.28 -7.21 16.50
N GLU A 145 10.25 -8.06 16.66
CA GLU A 145 10.62 -9.04 15.65
C GLU A 145 9.50 -10.09 15.51
N PRO A 146 9.15 -10.50 14.26
CA PRO A 146 8.21 -11.59 14.04
C PRO A 146 8.65 -12.87 14.78
N GLY A 147 7.68 -13.51 15.44
CA GLY A 147 7.92 -14.68 16.28
C GLY A 147 8.20 -14.35 17.75
N VAL A 148 8.43 -13.07 18.11
CA VAL A 148 8.64 -12.66 19.52
C VAL A 148 7.34 -12.15 20.14
N LYS A 149 6.70 -11.14 19.54
CA LYS A 149 5.48 -10.53 20.07
C LYS A 149 4.74 -9.71 19.01
N GLY A 150 3.40 -9.73 19.05
CA GLY A 150 2.55 -8.88 18.22
C GLY A 150 2.52 -9.29 16.75
N TRP A 151 2.89 -10.52 16.44
CA TRP A 151 2.82 -11.10 15.11
C TRP A 151 2.15 -12.46 15.14
N SER A 152 1.26 -12.70 14.19
CA SER A 152 0.69 -14.01 13.90
C SER A 152 1.26 -14.57 12.61
N LYS A 153 1.53 -15.89 12.59
CA LYS A 153 1.91 -16.55 11.34
C LYS A 153 0.76 -16.48 10.34
N TYR A 154 1.08 -16.08 9.12
CA TYR A 154 0.11 -16.10 8.04
C TYR A 154 -0.04 -17.52 7.52
N VAL A 155 -1.29 -17.99 7.48
CA VAL A 155 -1.65 -19.29 6.88
C VAL A 155 -2.48 -19.01 5.62
N GLU A 156 -2.02 -19.52 4.49
CA GLU A 156 -2.74 -19.39 3.22
C GLU A 156 -4.19 -19.91 3.36
N PRO A 157 -5.19 -19.19 2.87
CA PRO A 157 -6.60 -19.58 2.98
C PRO A 157 -6.90 -20.98 2.40
N VAL A 158 -6.13 -21.41 1.42
CA VAL A 158 -6.25 -22.74 0.80
C VAL A 158 -5.81 -23.85 1.78
N ALA A 159 -4.76 -23.60 2.56
CA ALA A 159 -4.27 -24.55 3.55
C ALA A 159 -5.25 -24.70 4.73
N LEU A 160 -5.92 -23.60 5.11
CA LEU A 160 -6.99 -23.63 6.10
C LEU A 160 -8.20 -24.45 5.63
N LYS A 161 -8.61 -24.33 4.35
CA LYS A 161 -9.68 -25.15 3.76
C LYS A 161 -9.33 -26.64 3.75
N ALA A 162 -8.11 -26.97 3.31
CA ALA A 162 -7.65 -28.37 3.27
C ALA A 162 -7.56 -29.00 4.68
N ALA A 163 -7.11 -28.24 5.67
CA ALA A 163 -7.06 -28.69 7.07
C ALA A 163 -8.47 -28.87 7.69
N GLN A 164 -9.41 -28.00 7.34
CA GLN A 164 -10.82 -28.14 7.76
C GLN A 164 -11.53 -29.31 7.09
N GLU A 165 -11.28 -29.58 5.81
CA GLU A 165 -11.80 -30.75 5.09
C GLU A 165 -11.22 -32.08 5.62
N ALA A 166 -9.94 -32.09 5.97
CA ALA A 166 -9.29 -33.28 6.57
C ALA A 166 -9.71 -33.53 8.03
N ALA A 167 -10.23 -32.52 8.72
CA ALA A 167 -10.71 -32.64 10.11
C ALA A 167 -12.21 -33.02 10.23
N GLN A 168 -12.94 -33.13 9.13
CA GLN A 168 -14.32 -33.57 9.16
C GLN A 168 -14.35 -35.09 9.33
N PRO A 169 -14.95 -35.64 10.41
CA PRO A 169 -15.13 -37.08 10.53
C PRO A 169 -16.08 -37.54 9.44
N THR A 170 -15.63 -38.48 8.63
CA THR A 170 -16.49 -39.22 7.69
C THR A 170 -17.63 -39.84 8.47
N LEU A 171 -18.84 -39.28 8.33
CA LEU A 171 -20.06 -39.96 8.78
C LEU A 171 -20.17 -41.24 7.96
N ALA A 172 -19.85 -42.35 8.59
CA ALA A 172 -20.15 -43.68 8.05
C ALA A 172 -21.64 -43.77 7.80
N ALA A 173 -22.03 -44.07 6.56
CA ALA A 173 -23.40 -44.31 6.21
C ALA A 173 -23.93 -45.54 7.03
N PRO A 174 -25.15 -45.47 7.60
CA PRO A 174 -25.72 -46.63 8.24
C PRO A 174 -26.01 -47.68 7.17
N GLY A 175 -25.39 -48.84 7.33
CA GLY A 175 -25.62 -50.01 6.51
C GLY A 175 -27.10 -50.45 6.57
N ALA A 176 -27.61 -50.81 5.40
CA ALA A 176 -28.88 -51.45 5.21
C ALA A 176 -28.82 -52.94 5.62
#